data_cb49701ff666701d37ee58bebc2d0b60
#
_entry.id   cb49701ff666701d37ee58bebc2d0b60
#
_cell.length_a   1.000
_cell.length_b   1.000
_cell.length_c   1.000
_cell.angle_alpha   90.00
_cell.angle_beta   90.00
_cell.angle_gamma   90.00
#
_symmetry.space_group_name_H-M   'P 1'
#
loop_
_entity.id
_entity.type
_entity.pdbx_description
1 polymer ?
#
loop_
_entity_poly.entity_id
_entity_poly.type
_entity_poly.pdbx_seq_one_letter_code
_entity_poly.pdbx_strand_id
1 'polypeptide(L)'
;MCGITAIFNIHDGAQALRKQALLMSKRIRHRGPDWSGIYQGKTAILAHERLSIVDPASGGQPLVSPDGKLILCVNGEIYNHQELRERLKGDYEFQTGSDCEVILALYKKKGIDFIEDLNGIFAFALYDEEKEVYLIARDPIGVIPLYIGYDDKGHLMVSSELKGLEGFATHYEPFLPGHYFYSEDRKLTRWYTRDWMDYANVKDNPTDVQQLHDALEAAVKRQLMSDVPYGVLLSGGLDSSITSAIAKKYAAKRIETNGKADAWWPQLHSFAIGLKDAPDLIAARKVADAIGTVHHEIHYTIQEGLDALRDVIYHIETYDVTTVRASTPMYLLARVIRSMGIKMVLSGEGADEVFGGYLYFHKAPNAQAFHEETLRKLSKLYLYDCLRANKSLCAWGVEGRVPFLDKEFLDVAMRLNPVAKMCPGTTIEKKILREAFSDSLPKEIAWRQKEQFSDGVGYGWIDTLKKITSESVTDEEMANAAKRFPINPPQNKEEYYYRSIFEEHFPSESAARSVPSIPSVACSTAEALAWDSAFKNMNEPSGRAIKDVHESAY
;
A
#
# COMPACT_ATOMS: atom_id res chain seq x y z
N MET A 1 -4.93 10.07 1.42
CA MET A 1 -3.53 10.08 0.89
C MET A 1 -3.36 11.15 -0.14
N CYS A 2 -2.31 11.92 0.01
CA CYS A 2 -2.01 13.08 -0.82
C CYS A 2 -1.15 12.72 -2.05
N GLY A 3 -0.74 13.73 -2.80
CA GLY A 3 0.29 13.65 -3.82
C GLY A 3 1.38 14.67 -3.55
N ILE A 4 2.64 14.26 -3.60
CA ILE A 4 3.79 15.16 -3.47
C ILE A 4 4.63 15.14 -4.73
N THR A 5 5.17 16.29 -5.10
CA THR A 5 6.24 16.43 -6.09
C THR A 5 7.26 17.43 -5.59
N ALA A 6 8.53 17.20 -5.90
CA ALA A 6 9.58 18.15 -5.58
C ALA A 6 10.67 18.15 -6.68
N ILE A 7 11.34 19.30 -6.83
CA ILE A 7 12.53 19.48 -7.67
C ILE A 7 13.58 20.15 -6.79
N PHE A 8 14.76 19.55 -6.71
CA PHE A 8 15.90 20.03 -5.92
C PHE A 8 17.13 20.25 -6.81
N ASN A 9 18.19 20.82 -6.23
CA ASN A 9 19.44 21.15 -6.92
C ASN A 9 19.24 22.12 -8.09
N ILE A 10 18.36 23.11 -7.92
CA ILE A 10 18.08 24.11 -8.95
C ILE A 10 19.11 25.25 -8.83
N HIS A 11 19.97 25.38 -9.84
CA HIS A 11 21.05 26.39 -9.85
C HIS A 11 20.76 27.58 -10.78
N ASP A 12 19.91 27.38 -11.80
CA ASP A 12 19.62 28.39 -12.84
C ASP A 12 18.37 29.26 -12.51
N GLY A 13 17.95 29.25 -11.26
CA GLY A 13 16.76 29.97 -10.80
C GLY A 13 15.48 29.15 -10.85
N ALA A 14 14.86 28.96 -9.69
CA ALA A 14 13.67 28.10 -9.51
C ALA A 14 12.46 28.53 -10.35
N GLN A 15 12.35 29.81 -10.70
CA GLN A 15 11.26 30.33 -11.53
C GLN A 15 11.16 29.63 -12.90
N ALA A 16 12.29 29.26 -13.50
CA ALA A 16 12.30 28.57 -14.81
C ALA A 16 11.62 27.19 -14.75
N LEU A 17 11.72 26.48 -13.62
CA LEU A 17 11.17 25.14 -13.43
C LEU A 17 9.76 25.12 -12.79
N ARG A 18 9.23 26.30 -12.40
CA ARG A 18 7.90 26.38 -11.75
C ARG A 18 6.78 25.78 -12.61
N LYS A 19 6.79 26.03 -13.91
CA LYS A 19 5.80 25.45 -14.85
C LYS A 19 5.91 23.93 -14.90
N GLN A 20 7.11 23.40 -14.90
CA GLN A 20 7.35 21.96 -14.87
C GLN A 20 6.85 21.34 -13.57
N ALA A 21 7.18 21.92 -12.41
CA ALA A 21 6.70 21.45 -11.12
C ALA A 21 5.15 21.41 -11.04
N LEU A 22 4.49 22.44 -11.58
CA LEU A 22 3.01 22.47 -11.65
C LEU A 22 2.44 21.39 -12.57
N LEU A 23 3.13 21.07 -13.70
CA LEU A 23 2.69 19.98 -14.59
C LEU A 23 2.90 18.61 -13.94
N MET A 24 4.01 18.39 -13.23
CA MET A 24 4.26 17.18 -12.44
C MET A 24 3.16 16.99 -11.39
N SER A 25 2.87 18.03 -10.61
CA SER A 25 1.82 18.02 -9.58
C SER A 25 0.44 17.74 -10.16
N LYS A 26 0.08 18.39 -11.27
CA LYS A 26 -1.21 18.19 -11.95
C LYS A 26 -1.46 16.72 -12.36
N ARG A 27 -0.41 15.98 -12.76
CA ARG A 27 -0.55 14.57 -13.15
C ARG A 27 -0.96 13.65 -11.99
N ILE A 28 -0.71 14.06 -10.75
CA ILE A 28 -1.05 13.29 -9.55
C ILE A 28 -2.19 13.92 -8.73
N ARG A 29 -2.90 14.90 -9.28
CA ARG A 29 -3.97 15.63 -8.58
C ARG A 29 -5.15 14.75 -8.15
N HIS A 30 -5.41 13.64 -8.86
CA HIS A 30 -6.44 12.67 -8.48
C HIS A 30 -6.24 12.10 -7.07
N ARG A 31 -5.00 12.05 -6.57
CA ARG A 31 -4.68 11.58 -5.22
C ARG A 31 -5.21 12.52 -4.14
N GLY A 32 -5.13 13.83 -4.39
CA GLY A 32 -5.53 14.84 -3.43
C GLY A 32 -6.33 15.98 -4.07
N PRO A 33 -7.60 15.75 -4.39
CA PRO A 33 -8.42 16.70 -5.15
C PRO A 33 -8.93 17.89 -4.34
N ASP A 34 -8.70 17.92 -3.01
CA ASP A 34 -9.31 18.93 -2.13
C ASP A 34 -8.54 20.26 -2.14
N TRP A 35 -7.21 20.22 -2.31
CA TRP A 35 -6.36 21.41 -2.29
C TRP A 35 -5.04 21.18 -3.02
N SER A 36 -4.49 22.24 -3.62
CA SER A 36 -3.15 22.23 -4.22
C SER A 36 -2.30 23.35 -3.62
N GLY A 37 -1.07 23.05 -3.22
CA GLY A 37 -0.10 24.00 -2.70
C GLY A 37 1.25 23.89 -3.40
N ILE A 38 1.97 24.98 -3.46
CA ILE A 38 3.32 25.03 -4.03
C ILE A 38 4.19 26.00 -3.24
N TYR A 39 5.40 25.57 -2.93
CA TYR A 39 6.46 26.40 -2.39
C TYR A 39 7.60 26.50 -3.40
N GLN A 40 8.16 27.68 -3.58
CA GLN A 40 9.32 27.94 -4.42
C GLN A 40 10.38 28.65 -3.60
N GLY A 41 11.45 27.92 -3.27
CA GLY A 41 12.63 28.44 -2.61
C GLY A 41 13.74 28.82 -3.60
N LYS A 42 14.95 28.98 -3.11
CA LYS A 42 16.12 29.32 -3.93
C LYS A 42 16.54 28.18 -4.85
N THR A 43 16.72 26.99 -4.27
CA THR A 43 17.27 25.80 -4.95
C THR A 43 16.29 24.65 -5.01
N ALA A 44 15.01 24.87 -4.58
CA ALA A 44 13.98 23.84 -4.51
C ALA A 44 12.58 24.35 -4.87
N ILE A 45 11.76 23.48 -5.43
CA ILE A 45 10.32 23.66 -5.59
C ILE A 45 9.63 22.43 -5.01
N LEU A 46 8.67 22.62 -4.11
CA LEU A 46 7.85 21.56 -3.53
C LEU A 46 6.38 21.83 -3.86
N ALA A 47 5.65 20.82 -4.33
CA ALA A 47 4.22 20.94 -4.60
C ALA A 47 3.45 19.76 -3.99
N HIS A 48 2.23 20.05 -3.58
CA HIS A 48 1.38 19.14 -2.83
C HIS A 48 -0.05 19.17 -3.35
N GLU A 49 -0.60 17.97 -3.58
CA GLU A 49 -2.03 17.75 -3.87
C GLU A 49 -2.66 17.08 -2.64
N ARG A 50 -3.59 17.76 -1.99
CA ARG A 50 -4.09 17.36 -0.67
C ARG A 50 -5.40 16.58 -0.73
N LEU A 51 -5.45 15.45 -0.04
CA LEU A 51 -6.66 14.81 0.44
C LEU A 51 -6.80 15.12 1.93
N SER A 52 -7.79 15.92 2.29
CA SER A 52 -7.98 16.43 3.66
C SER A 52 -8.70 15.39 4.51
N ILE A 53 -7.97 14.72 5.40
CA ILE A 53 -8.49 13.71 6.33
C ILE A 53 -8.30 14.17 7.77
N VAL A 54 -7.06 14.53 8.16
CA VAL A 54 -6.73 15.12 9.46
C VAL A 54 -6.56 16.62 9.29
N ASP A 55 -7.16 17.38 10.18
CA ASP A 55 -7.17 18.86 10.17
C ASP A 55 -7.54 19.48 8.82
N PRO A 56 -8.76 19.27 8.30
CA PRO A 56 -9.17 19.84 7.02
C PRO A 56 -9.05 21.36 6.95
N ALA A 57 -9.14 22.04 8.10
CA ALA A 57 -9.21 23.49 8.18
C ALA A 57 -7.84 24.18 8.06
N SER A 58 -6.81 23.71 8.78
CA SER A 58 -5.50 24.40 8.87
C SER A 58 -4.32 23.60 8.33
N GLY A 59 -4.45 22.30 8.10
CA GLY A 59 -3.37 21.42 7.66
C GLY A 59 -2.98 21.53 6.17
N GLY A 60 -3.11 22.71 5.54
CA GLY A 60 -2.69 22.95 4.15
C GLY A 60 -1.18 22.73 3.98
N GLN A 61 -0.78 22.07 2.89
CA GLN A 61 0.62 21.78 2.59
C GLN A 61 1.06 22.48 1.29
N PRO A 62 2.36 22.80 1.11
CA PRO A 62 3.50 22.49 1.98
C PRO A 62 3.39 23.13 3.37
N LEU A 63 3.71 22.35 4.42
CA LEU A 63 3.82 22.87 5.80
C LEU A 63 5.11 23.68 5.93
N VAL A 64 5.04 24.78 6.68
CA VAL A 64 6.19 25.67 6.90
C VAL A 64 6.40 25.85 8.40
N SER A 65 7.63 25.75 8.86
CA SER A 65 7.97 26.00 10.26
C SER A 65 7.69 27.45 10.68
N PRO A 66 7.48 27.76 11.98
CA PRO A 66 7.18 29.11 12.45
C PRO A 66 8.21 30.17 12.03
N ASP A 67 9.47 29.78 11.88
CA ASP A 67 10.57 30.65 11.44
C ASP A 67 10.71 30.76 9.91
N GLY A 68 9.86 30.05 9.15
CA GLY A 68 9.83 30.05 7.69
C GLY A 68 10.97 29.31 7.00
N LYS A 69 11.83 28.59 7.75
CA LYS A 69 13.06 27.98 7.22
C LYS A 69 12.91 26.54 6.75
N LEU A 70 11.99 25.80 7.36
CA LEU A 70 11.75 24.40 7.03
C LEU A 70 10.44 24.26 6.26
N ILE A 71 10.49 23.58 5.15
CA ILE A 71 9.35 23.36 4.25
C ILE A 71 9.16 21.85 4.06
N LEU A 72 7.92 21.38 4.20
CA LEU A 72 7.60 19.97 4.21
C LEU A 72 6.39 19.64 3.34
N CYS A 73 6.55 18.67 2.46
CA CYS A 73 5.46 17.97 1.78
C CYS A 73 5.41 16.52 2.24
N VAL A 74 4.26 16.08 2.72
CA VAL A 74 4.02 14.70 3.17
C VAL A 74 2.82 14.11 2.45
N ASN A 75 2.98 12.88 1.98
CA ASN A 75 1.89 12.01 1.60
C ASN A 75 1.85 10.87 2.64
N GLY A 76 0.82 10.83 3.47
CA GLY A 76 0.66 9.83 4.51
C GLY A 76 0.08 10.38 5.82
N GLU A 77 0.19 9.57 6.87
CA GLU A 77 -0.36 9.82 8.20
C GLU A 77 0.66 9.40 9.27
N ILE A 78 0.79 10.20 10.33
CA ILE A 78 1.64 9.92 11.49
C ILE A 78 0.75 9.58 12.68
N TYR A 79 0.59 8.31 12.95
CA TYR A 79 -0.40 7.80 13.92
C TYR A 79 -0.07 8.15 15.38
N ASN A 80 1.19 8.31 15.73
CA ASN A 80 1.62 8.67 17.08
C ASN A 80 1.86 10.18 17.27
N HIS A 81 1.30 11.02 16.39
CA HIS A 81 1.54 12.47 16.41
C HIS A 81 1.14 13.15 17.72
N GLN A 82 0.09 12.71 18.39
CA GLN A 82 -0.35 13.32 19.66
C GLN A 82 0.69 13.12 20.78
N GLU A 83 1.25 11.89 20.89
CA GLU A 83 2.34 11.60 21.81
C GLU A 83 3.58 12.45 21.50
N LEU A 84 3.93 12.54 20.20
CA LEU A 84 5.06 13.34 19.76
C LEU A 84 4.85 14.85 20.05
N ARG A 85 3.64 15.38 19.84
CA ARG A 85 3.30 16.77 20.17
C ARG A 85 3.48 17.05 21.66
N GLU A 86 3.01 16.15 22.53
CA GLU A 86 3.18 16.32 23.98
C GLU A 86 4.67 16.28 24.40
N ARG A 87 5.46 15.38 23.81
CA ARG A 87 6.93 15.29 24.03
C ARG A 87 7.71 16.52 23.54
N LEU A 88 7.16 17.24 22.56
CA LEU A 88 7.78 18.43 21.94
C LEU A 88 7.22 19.75 22.47
N LYS A 89 6.32 19.68 23.45
CA LYS A 89 5.73 20.85 24.08
C LYS A 89 6.79 21.73 24.75
N GLY A 90 6.80 23.00 24.34
CA GLY A 90 7.83 23.95 24.77
C GLY A 90 9.08 24.02 23.88
N ASP A 91 9.33 23.02 23.02
CA ASP A 91 10.44 23.02 22.07
C ASP A 91 10.03 23.55 20.68
N TYR A 92 8.73 23.39 20.34
CA TYR A 92 8.18 23.78 19.04
C TYR A 92 6.76 24.32 19.19
N GLU A 93 6.46 25.41 18.49
CA GLU A 93 5.13 26.03 18.43
C GLU A 93 4.38 25.53 17.19
N PHE A 94 3.47 24.55 17.38
CA PHE A 94 2.68 23.98 16.31
C PHE A 94 1.70 25.00 15.73
N GLN A 95 1.68 25.14 14.41
CA GLN A 95 0.86 26.11 13.68
C GLN A 95 -0.47 25.51 13.20
N THR A 96 -0.54 24.18 13.09
CA THR A 96 -1.69 23.46 12.55
C THR A 96 -2.09 22.29 13.47
N GLY A 97 -3.26 21.72 13.22
CA GLY A 97 -3.67 20.45 13.81
C GLY A 97 -3.19 19.21 13.03
N SER A 98 -2.46 19.41 11.90
CA SER A 98 -1.97 18.31 11.07
C SER A 98 -1.05 17.38 11.86
N ASP A 99 -1.28 16.10 11.74
CA ASP A 99 -0.43 15.05 12.29
C ASP A 99 1.00 15.09 11.72
N CYS A 100 1.14 15.51 10.47
CA CYS A 100 2.42 15.57 9.76
C CYS A 100 3.36 16.69 10.24
N GLU A 101 2.86 17.73 10.91
CA GLU A 101 3.69 18.85 11.37
C GLU A 101 4.74 18.44 12.41
N VAL A 102 4.53 17.30 13.09
CA VAL A 102 5.54 16.76 14.03
C VAL A 102 6.88 16.46 13.37
N ILE A 103 6.89 16.24 12.05
CA ILE A 103 8.12 16.00 11.28
C ILE A 103 9.02 17.24 11.30
N LEU A 104 8.44 18.44 11.11
CA LEU A 104 9.17 19.71 11.20
C LEU A 104 9.78 19.92 12.61
N ALA A 105 8.96 19.67 13.63
CA ALA A 105 9.37 19.80 15.02
C ALA A 105 10.49 18.83 15.40
N LEU A 106 10.39 17.59 14.97
CA LEU A 106 11.40 16.55 15.21
C LEU A 106 12.70 16.84 14.46
N TYR A 107 12.63 17.24 13.18
CA TYR A 107 13.82 17.61 12.41
C TYR A 107 14.56 18.79 13.05
N LYS A 108 13.83 19.82 13.49
CA LYS A 108 14.41 20.97 14.20
C LYS A 108 15.16 20.57 15.47
N LYS A 109 14.63 19.56 16.20
CA LYS A 109 15.20 19.10 17.47
C LYS A 109 16.35 18.09 17.32
N LYS A 110 16.24 17.16 16.36
CA LYS A 110 17.12 15.98 16.24
C LYS A 110 17.90 15.90 14.92
N GLY A 111 17.71 16.83 13.98
CA GLY A 111 18.23 16.67 12.61
C GLY A 111 17.61 15.45 11.93
N ILE A 112 18.42 14.61 11.27
CA ILE A 112 17.94 13.43 10.52
C ILE A 112 17.62 12.22 11.42
N ASP A 113 18.02 12.23 12.70
CA ASP A 113 17.94 11.07 13.61
C ASP A 113 16.53 10.84 14.19
N PHE A 114 15.51 11.51 13.67
CA PHE A 114 14.15 11.43 14.19
C PHE A 114 13.27 10.38 13.51
N ILE A 115 13.63 9.89 12.33
CA ILE A 115 12.71 9.12 11.47
C ILE A 115 12.18 7.86 12.18
N GLU A 116 13.01 7.27 13.04
CA GLU A 116 12.62 6.09 13.85
C GLU A 116 11.53 6.41 14.89
N ASP A 117 11.39 7.67 15.33
CA ASP A 117 10.31 8.07 16.26
C ASP A 117 8.91 8.01 15.61
N LEU A 118 8.83 8.02 14.28
CA LEU A 118 7.57 8.05 13.58
C LEU A 118 6.91 6.66 13.56
N ASN A 119 5.65 6.57 13.95
CA ASN A 119 4.77 5.45 13.64
C ASN A 119 3.68 5.93 12.68
N GLY A 120 3.71 5.46 11.45
CA GLY A 120 2.80 5.90 10.39
C GLY A 120 3.09 5.25 9.05
N ILE A 121 2.27 5.61 8.09
CA ILE A 121 2.49 5.36 6.67
C ILE A 121 2.83 6.69 6.02
N PHE A 122 3.98 6.81 5.40
CA PHE A 122 4.44 8.10 4.89
C PHE A 122 5.48 8.04 3.77
N ALA A 123 5.44 9.06 2.95
CA ALA A 123 6.55 9.47 2.11
C ALA A 123 6.61 11.00 2.16
N PHE A 124 7.78 11.57 2.41
CA PHE A 124 7.92 13.01 2.52
C PHE A 124 9.18 13.56 1.86
N ALA A 125 9.11 14.85 1.53
CA ALA A 125 10.23 15.66 1.11
C ALA A 125 10.26 16.90 2.01
N LEU A 126 11.35 17.09 2.74
CA LEU A 126 11.63 18.22 3.61
C LEU A 126 12.79 19.03 3.04
N TYR A 127 12.64 20.34 2.97
CA TYR A 127 13.67 21.28 2.53
C TYR A 127 14.01 22.27 3.64
N ASP A 128 15.27 22.36 3.98
CA ASP A 128 15.85 23.36 4.88
C ASP A 128 16.44 24.49 4.02
N GLU A 129 15.71 25.60 3.92
CA GLU A 129 16.10 26.70 3.04
C GLU A 129 17.32 27.48 3.56
N GLU A 130 17.55 27.47 4.88
CA GLU A 130 18.71 28.15 5.46
C GLU A 130 20.01 27.43 5.10
N LYS A 131 20.00 26.10 5.16
CA LYS A 131 21.15 25.26 4.82
C LYS A 131 21.20 24.87 3.35
N GLU A 132 20.11 25.08 2.61
CA GLU A 132 19.91 24.63 1.22
C GLU A 132 20.08 23.10 1.09
N VAL A 133 19.63 22.34 2.09
CA VAL A 133 19.65 20.86 2.11
C VAL A 133 18.24 20.30 2.11
N TYR A 134 18.10 19.03 1.71
CA TYR A 134 16.81 18.35 1.72
C TYR A 134 16.93 16.91 2.23
N LEU A 135 15.84 16.45 2.82
CA LEU A 135 15.65 15.09 3.33
C LEU A 135 14.40 14.48 2.68
N ILE A 136 14.58 13.31 2.08
CA ILE A 136 13.50 12.51 1.50
C ILE A 136 13.45 11.20 2.28
N ALA A 137 12.27 10.78 2.73
CA ALA A 137 12.13 9.50 3.45
C ALA A 137 10.81 8.80 3.12
N ARG A 138 10.80 7.48 3.32
CA ARG A 138 9.66 6.61 3.09
C ARG A 138 9.47 5.64 4.23
N ASP A 139 8.20 5.29 4.53
CA ASP A 139 7.78 4.38 5.58
C ASP A 139 8.45 2.98 5.49
N PRO A 140 8.41 2.17 6.59
CA PRO A 140 9.13 0.90 6.68
C PRO A 140 8.87 -0.09 5.56
N ILE A 141 7.62 -0.19 5.08
CA ILE A 141 7.16 -1.20 4.12
C ILE A 141 6.93 -0.61 2.72
N GLY A 142 6.85 0.73 2.64
CA GLY A 142 6.52 1.43 1.41
C GLY A 142 5.03 1.34 1.06
N VAL A 143 4.18 1.44 2.07
CA VAL A 143 2.72 1.55 1.90
C VAL A 143 2.40 2.77 1.05
N ILE A 144 3.10 3.87 1.29
CA ILE A 144 3.00 5.07 0.49
C ILE A 144 3.98 5.01 -0.68
N PRO A 145 3.53 5.17 -1.93
CA PRO A 145 4.41 5.16 -3.09
C PRO A 145 5.26 6.42 -3.16
N LEU A 146 6.49 6.25 -3.60
CA LEU A 146 7.43 7.33 -3.87
C LEU A 146 8.41 6.92 -4.96
N TYR A 147 8.73 7.85 -5.85
CA TYR A 147 9.72 7.70 -6.92
C TYR A 147 10.72 8.86 -6.85
N ILE A 148 11.96 8.56 -7.23
CA ILE A 148 13.06 9.52 -7.29
C ILE A 148 13.71 9.44 -8.68
N GLY A 149 14.12 10.56 -9.23
CA GLY A 149 14.76 10.62 -10.53
C GLY A 149 15.61 11.85 -10.72
N TYR A 150 16.28 11.90 -11.88
CA TYR A 150 17.18 13.00 -12.27
C TYR A 150 16.95 13.36 -13.74
N ASP A 151 17.06 14.64 -14.04
CA ASP A 151 17.17 15.10 -15.41
C ASP A 151 18.64 15.26 -15.87
N ASP A 152 18.84 15.60 -17.14
CA ASP A 152 20.18 15.77 -17.73
C ASP A 152 20.98 16.95 -17.14
N LYS A 153 20.33 17.84 -16.39
CA LYS A 153 20.96 18.96 -15.70
C LYS A 153 21.35 18.66 -14.25
N GLY A 154 21.01 17.46 -13.77
CA GLY A 154 21.28 17.04 -12.40
C GLY A 154 20.27 17.53 -11.38
N HIS A 155 19.11 18.05 -11.80
CA HIS A 155 18.00 18.32 -10.89
C HIS A 155 17.46 17.00 -10.36
N LEU A 156 17.39 16.86 -9.04
CA LEU A 156 16.74 15.72 -8.42
C LEU A 156 15.22 15.97 -8.35
N MET A 157 14.45 15.02 -8.82
CA MET A 157 13.00 15.08 -8.85
C MET A 157 12.39 13.96 -8.02
N VAL A 158 11.30 14.27 -7.33
CA VAL A 158 10.54 13.33 -6.49
C VAL A 158 9.08 13.40 -6.87
N SER A 159 8.40 12.27 -6.89
CA SER A 159 6.94 12.20 -7.08
C SER A 159 6.32 11.00 -6.37
N SER A 160 5.11 11.16 -5.86
CA SER A 160 4.33 10.06 -5.31
C SER A 160 4.02 8.98 -6.34
N GLU A 161 3.89 9.33 -7.60
CA GLU A 161 3.60 8.39 -8.68
C GLU A 161 4.56 8.60 -9.85
N LEU A 162 4.85 7.50 -10.55
CA LEU A 162 5.76 7.45 -11.71
C LEU A 162 5.39 8.48 -12.78
N LYS A 163 4.08 8.62 -13.06
CA LYS A 163 3.58 9.59 -14.07
C LYS A 163 3.97 11.03 -13.79
N GLY A 164 4.26 11.37 -12.53
CA GLY A 164 4.78 12.69 -12.17
C GLY A 164 6.21 12.94 -12.65
N LEU A 165 6.99 11.89 -12.92
CA LEU A 165 8.37 11.96 -13.40
C LEU A 165 8.50 11.67 -14.91
N GLU A 166 7.58 10.89 -15.47
CA GLU A 166 7.61 10.48 -16.89
C GLU A 166 7.67 11.68 -17.82
N GLY A 167 8.72 11.71 -18.67
CA GLY A 167 8.99 12.80 -19.60
C GLY A 167 9.54 14.10 -18.98
N PHE A 168 9.83 14.10 -17.66
CA PHE A 168 10.52 15.18 -16.96
C PHE A 168 11.89 14.75 -16.44
N ALA A 169 11.99 13.56 -15.87
CA ALA A 169 13.25 12.96 -15.48
C ALA A 169 13.77 12.05 -16.60
N THR A 170 15.08 12.08 -16.85
CA THR A 170 15.76 11.20 -17.83
C THR A 170 15.90 9.79 -17.25
N HIS A 171 16.13 9.71 -15.95
CA HIS A 171 16.22 8.46 -15.21
C HIS A 171 15.44 8.56 -13.91
N TYR A 172 14.65 7.53 -13.57
CA TYR A 172 13.94 7.44 -12.31
C TYR A 172 13.67 5.99 -11.90
N GLU A 173 13.45 5.81 -10.61
CA GLU A 173 13.18 4.51 -9.98
C GLU A 173 12.28 4.64 -8.75
N PRO A 174 11.65 3.54 -8.27
CA PRO A 174 10.97 3.54 -6.99
C PRO A 174 11.94 3.85 -5.84
N PHE A 175 11.55 4.77 -4.96
CA PHE A 175 12.31 5.01 -3.72
C PHE A 175 12.11 3.86 -2.75
N LEU A 176 13.20 3.29 -2.21
CA LEU A 176 13.16 2.08 -1.39
C LEU A 176 12.43 2.29 -0.05
N PRO A 177 11.59 1.33 0.39
CA PRO A 177 10.96 1.34 1.70
C PRO A 177 11.99 1.36 2.84
N GLY A 178 11.66 2.03 3.94
CA GLY A 178 12.52 2.09 5.12
C GLY A 178 13.88 2.76 4.87
N HIS A 179 13.94 3.64 3.87
CA HIS A 179 15.14 4.41 3.55
C HIS A 179 14.88 5.90 3.62
N TYR A 180 15.96 6.65 3.79
CA TYR A 180 16.00 8.09 3.55
C TYR A 180 17.16 8.47 2.62
N PHE A 181 17.01 9.61 1.97
CA PHE A 181 18.09 10.28 1.22
C PHE A 181 18.29 11.67 1.80
N TYR A 182 19.49 11.95 2.29
CA TYR A 182 19.88 13.27 2.78
C TYR A 182 20.90 13.89 1.84
N SER A 183 20.68 15.13 1.44
CA SER A 183 21.46 15.76 0.36
C SER A 183 22.92 16.01 0.71
N GLU A 184 23.27 16.21 1.98
CA GLU A 184 24.68 16.36 2.40
C GLU A 184 25.45 15.06 2.23
N ASP A 185 24.85 13.93 2.60
CA ASP A 185 25.48 12.61 2.50
C ASP A 185 25.47 12.05 1.07
N ARG A 186 24.56 12.54 0.24
CA ARG A 186 24.32 12.05 -1.13
C ARG A 186 24.16 10.53 -1.22
N LYS A 187 23.59 9.95 -0.18
CA LYS A 187 23.48 8.50 0.00
C LYS A 187 22.07 8.11 0.37
N LEU A 188 21.59 7.05 -0.27
CA LEU A 188 20.38 6.35 0.16
C LEU A 188 20.74 5.48 1.37
N THR A 189 20.16 5.78 2.53
CA THR A 189 20.47 5.11 3.81
C THR A 189 19.24 4.39 4.32
N ARG A 190 19.43 3.12 4.70
CA ARG A 190 18.37 2.33 5.34
C ARG A 190 18.27 2.74 6.81
N TRP A 191 17.10 3.21 7.23
CA TRP A 191 16.82 3.58 8.61
C TRP A 191 16.00 2.52 9.37
N TYR A 192 15.21 1.70 8.64
CA TYR A 192 14.38 0.67 9.23
C TYR A 192 15.08 -0.69 9.17
N THR A 193 15.57 -1.15 10.31
CA THR A 193 16.16 -2.47 10.50
C THR A 193 15.68 -3.03 11.83
N ARG A 194 15.30 -4.31 11.87
CA ARG A 194 14.78 -5.02 13.04
C ARG A 194 15.54 -6.32 13.25
N ASP A 195 15.74 -6.69 14.50
CA ASP A 195 16.37 -7.95 14.89
C ASP A 195 15.58 -9.18 14.41
N TRP A 196 14.27 -9.10 14.40
CA TRP A 196 13.40 -10.17 13.88
C TRP A 196 13.57 -10.46 12.37
N MET A 197 14.33 -9.64 11.65
CA MET A 197 14.70 -9.93 10.25
C MET A 197 15.71 -11.08 10.14
N ASP A 198 16.36 -11.47 11.23
CA ASP A 198 17.20 -12.65 11.30
C ASP A 198 16.44 -13.79 11.99
N TYR A 199 16.31 -14.93 11.32
CA TYR A 199 15.66 -16.13 11.85
C TYR A 199 16.24 -16.59 13.18
N ALA A 200 17.56 -16.44 13.38
CA ALA A 200 18.23 -16.82 14.63
C ALA A 200 17.65 -16.12 15.87
N ASN A 201 17.11 -14.92 15.70
CA ASN A 201 16.55 -14.10 16.78
C ASN A 201 15.07 -14.41 17.08
N VAL A 202 14.41 -15.23 16.27
CA VAL A 202 12.95 -15.51 16.43
C VAL A 202 12.62 -16.99 16.60
N LYS A 203 13.51 -17.90 16.23
CA LYS A 203 13.27 -19.36 16.18
C LYS A 203 12.87 -19.97 17.54
N ASP A 204 13.32 -19.39 18.64
CA ASP A 204 13.09 -19.89 20.00
C ASP A 204 12.15 -18.97 20.81
N ASN A 205 11.55 -17.97 20.18
CA ASN A 205 10.65 -17.04 20.84
C ASN A 205 9.35 -17.72 21.27
N PRO A 206 8.73 -17.27 22.37
CA PRO A 206 7.42 -17.73 22.77
C PRO A 206 6.35 -17.31 21.77
N THR A 207 5.22 -18.02 21.79
CA THR A 207 4.03 -17.67 21.04
C THR A 207 2.99 -17.14 22.01
N ASP A 208 2.74 -15.83 21.98
CA ASP A 208 1.74 -15.17 22.80
C ASP A 208 0.57 -14.68 21.94
N VAL A 209 -0.52 -15.43 21.97
CA VAL A 209 -1.75 -15.16 21.20
C VAL A 209 -2.45 -13.90 21.72
N GLN A 210 -2.42 -13.64 23.03
CA GLN A 210 -3.03 -12.46 23.62
C GLN A 210 -2.26 -11.19 23.24
N GLN A 211 -0.93 -11.23 23.28
CA GLN A 211 -0.10 -10.11 22.84
C GLN A 211 -0.34 -9.79 21.35
N LEU A 212 -0.50 -10.82 20.52
CA LEU A 212 -0.83 -10.64 19.10
C LEU A 212 -2.19 -9.95 18.92
N HIS A 213 -3.22 -10.43 19.66
CA HIS A 213 -4.55 -9.82 19.66
C HIS A 213 -4.48 -8.34 20.03
N ASP A 214 -3.85 -8.02 21.16
CA ASP A 214 -3.81 -6.66 21.69
C ASP A 214 -3.02 -5.71 20.79
N ALA A 215 -1.94 -6.20 20.17
CA ALA A 215 -1.15 -5.43 19.21
C ALA A 215 -1.94 -5.06 17.96
N LEU A 216 -2.73 -6.00 17.39
CA LEU A 216 -3.55 -5.70 16.22
C LEU A 216 -4.72 -4.78 16.58
N GLU A 217 -5.37 -4.99 17.74
CA GLU A 217 -6.42 -4.10 18.23
C GLU A 217 -5.88 -2.66 18.38
N ALA A 218 -4.68 -2.50 18.95
CA ALA A 218 -4.04 -1.20 19.09
C ALA A 218 -3.71 -0.57 17.73
N ALA A 219 -3.22 -1.36 16.76
CA ALA A 219 -2.92 -0.90 15.41
C ALA A 219 -4.17 -0.41 14.67
N VAL A 220 -5.24 -1.18 14.68
CA VAL A 220 -6.52 -0.76 14.09
C VAL A 220 -7.02 0.51 14.76
N LYS A 221 -7.06 0.54 16.10
CA LYS A 221 -7.56 1.69 16.86
C LYS A 221 -6.82 2.97 16.51
N ARG A 222 -5.47 2.98 16.49
CA ARG A 222 -4.70 4.19 16.15
C ARG A 222 -4.92 4.66 14.72
N GLN A 223 -5.19 3.72 13.80
CA GLN A 223 -5.44 4.04 12.39
C GLN A 223 -6.88 4.53 12.11
N LEU A 224 -7.75 4.58 13.11
CA LEU A 224 -9.08 5.19 12.99
C LEU A 224 -9.06 6.71 13.14
N MET A 225 -7.92 7.34 13.41
CA MET A 225 -7.83 8.81 13.52
C MET A 225 -8.31 9.46 12.21
N SER A 226 -9.32 10.33 12.30
CA SER A 226 -9.91 10.99 11.14
C SER A 226 -10.85 12.12 11.56
N ASP A 227 -10.77 13.25 10.86
CA ASP A 227 -11.72 14.36 10.98
C ASP A 227 -12.83 14.29 9.91
N VAL A 228 -12.89 13.20 9.15
CA VAL A 228 -13.87 12.99 8.07
C VAL A 228 -14.46 11.57 8.15
N PRO A 229 -15.61 11.31 7.50
CA PRO A 229 -16.18 9.97 7.44
C PRO A 229 -15.24 8.94 6.82
N TYR A 230 -15.24 7.72 7.38
CA TYR A 230 -14.44 6.60 6.92
C TYR A 230 -15.24 5.28 6.92
N GLY A 231 -14.68 4.27 6.27
CA GLY A 231 -15.27 2.94 6.20
C GLY A 231 -14.23 1.83 6.26
N VAL A 232 -14.66 0.61 5.98
CA VAL A 232 -13.80 -0.58 5.88
C VAL A 232 -14.04 -1.34 4.60
N LEU A 233 -12.98 -1.90 4.02
CA LEU A 233 -13.08 -2.87 2.94
C LEU A 233 -13.35 -4.24 3.56
N LEU A 234 -14.43 -4.91 3.15
CA LEU A 234 -14.88 -6.16 3.72
C LEU A 234 -15.14 -7.20 2.62
N SER A 235 -14.18 -8.06 2.36
CA SER A 235 -14.31 -9.16 1.40
C SER A 235 -14.93 -10.42 2.00
N GLY A 236 -15.12 -10.46 3.33
CA GLY A 236 -15.54 -11.67 4.05
C GLY A 236 -14.42 -12.70 4.24
N GLY A 237 -13.19 -12.40 3.84
CA GLY A 237 -11.98 -13.11 4.24
C GLY A 237 -11.60 -12.79 5.68
N LEU A 238 -10.75 -13.65 6.29
CA LEU A 238 -10.34 -13.53 7.70
C LEU A 238 -9.84 -12.12 8.04
N ASP A 239 -8.89 -11.60 7.25
CA ASP A 239 -8.14 -10.38 7.55
C ASP A 239 -9.03 -9.13 7.53
N SER A 240 -9.82 -8.99 6.47
CA SER A 240 -10.79 -7.89 6.35
C SER A 240 -11.89 -7.98 7.41
N SER A 241 -12.29 -9.19 7.80
CA SER A 241 -13.31 -9.41 8.83
C SER A 241 -12.80 -9.04 10.22
N ILE A 242 -11.57 -9.43 10.59
CA ILE A 242 -10.92 -9.03 11.84
C ILE A 242 -10.76 -7.50 11.90
N THR A 243 -10.21 -6.89 10.86
CA THR A 243 -10.04 -5.43 10.79
C THR A 243 -11.38 -4.72 10.96
N SER A 244 -12.45 -5.20 10.30
CA SER A 244 -13.78 -4.61 10.39
C SER A 244 -14.42 -4.79 11.76
N ALA A 245 -14.27 -5.95 12.39
CA ALA A 245 -14.78 -6.22 13.73
C ALA A 245 -14.13 -5.32 14.78
N ILE A 246 -12.81 -5.16 14.73
CA ILE A 246 -12.09 -4.26 15.63
C ILE A 246 -12.49 -2.79 15.35
N ALA A 247 -12.52 -2.37 14.09
CA ALA A 247 -12.93 -1.01 13.74
C ALA A 247 -14.35 -0.70 14.25
N LYS A 248 -15.28 -1.64 14.14
CA LYS A 248 -16.66 -1.49 14.64
C LYS A 248 -16.71 -1.22 16.14
N LYS A 249 -15.83 -1.85 16.92
CA LYS A 249 -15.75 -1.67 18.38
C LYS A 249 -15.49 -0.21 18.78
N TYR A 250 -14.75 0.55 17.93
CA TYR A 250 -14.31 1.93 18.21
C TYR A 250 -15.00 3.00 17.35
N ALA A 251 -15.70 2.62 16.28
CA ALA A 251 -16.18 3.56 15.25
C ALA A 251 -17.21 4.59 15.73
N ALA A 252 -17.91 4.35 16.84
CA ALA A 252 -18.91 5.26 17.36
C ALA A 252 -18.33 6.54 18.00
N LYS A 253 -17.06 6.52 18.37
CA LYS A 253 -16.37 7.60 19.07
C LYS A 253 -15.09 8.02 18.35
N ARG A 254 -14.75 9.29 18.47
CA ARG A 254 -13.47 9.81 17.96
C ARG A 254 -12.33 9.39 18.89
N ILE A 255 -11.32 8.71 18.35
CA ILE A 255 -10.17 8.27 19.14
C ILE A 255 -9.27 9.45 19.55
N GLU A 256 -9.18 10.51 18.72
CA GLU A 256 -8.37 11.71 18.97
C GLU A 256 -8.84 12.46 20.22
N THR A 257 -10.09 12.30 20.61
CA THR A 257 -10.67 12.92 21.82
C THR A 257 -10.71 11.98 23.02
N ASN A 258 -9.98 10.84 22.95
CA ASN A 258 -10.06 9.76 23.96
C ASN A 258 -11.51 9.30 24.21
N GLY A 259 -12.31 9.23 23.15
CA GLY A 259 -13.70 8.79 23.19
C GLY A 259 -14.70 9.80 23.77
N LYS A 260 -14.29 11.05 24.00
CA LYS A 260 -15.18 12.10 24.54
C LYS A 260 -16.17 12.65 23.52
N ALA A 261 -15.81 12.67 22.25
CA ALA A 261 -16.66 13.12 21.15
C ALA A 261 -17.16 11.95 20.30
N ASP A 262 -18.38 12.09 19.76
CA ASP A 262 -18.93 11.14 18.80
C ASP A 262 -18.20 11.24 17.45
N ALA A 263 -18.12 10.13 16.75
CA ALA A 263 -17.62 10.11 15.38
C ALA A 263 -18.54 10.89 14.45
N TRP A 264 -18.00 11.36 13.33
CA TRP A 264 -18.79 12.06 12.31
C TRP A 264 -19.88 11.16 11.71
N TRP A 265 -19.57 9.88 11.54
CA TRP A 265 -20.51 8.82 11.20
C TRP A 265 -20.38 7.71 12.25
N PRO A 266 -21.31 7.66 13.23
CA PRO A 266 -21.23 6.69 14.32
C PRO A 266 -21.55 5.24 13.87
N GLN A 267 -22.13 5.08 12.67
CA GLN A 267 -22.33 3.77 12.05
C GLN A 267 -21.18 3.49 11.09
N LEU A 268 -20.47 2.39 11.32
CA LEU A 268 -19.39 1.97 10.43
C LEU A 268 -19.97 1.44 9.11
N HIS A 269 -19.50 1.97 8.01
CA HIS A 269 -19.82 1.51 6.66
C HIS A 269 -18.79 0.51 6.18
N SER A 270 -19.23 -0.61 5.62
CA SER A 270 -18.38 -1.63 5.01
C SER A 270 -18.70 -1.79 3.53
N PHE A 271 -17.68 -2.11 2.73
CA PHE A 271 -17.75 -2.14 1.27
C PHE A 271 -17.18 -3.45 0.74
N ALA A 272 -17.93 -4.09 -0.16
CA ALA A 272 -17.49 -5.25 -0.93
C ALA A 272 -17.83 -5.06 -2.41
N ILE A 273 -17.04 -5.67 -3.29
CA ILE A 273 -17.28 -5.67 -4.73
C ILE A 273 -17.09 -7.07 -5.31
N GLY A 274 -17.89 -7.42 -6.29
CA GLY A 274 -17.75 -8.67 -7.03
C GLY A 274 -18.69 -8.75 -8.23
N LEU A 275 -18.48 -9.79 -9.04
CA LEU A 275 -19.49 -10.21 -10.01
C LEU A 275 -20.72 -10.71 -9.27
N LYS A 276 -21.85 -10.80 -9.97
CA LYS A 276 -23.06 -11.40 -9.40
C LYS A 276 -22.76 -12.80 -8.86
N ASP A 277 -23.23 -13.06 -7.64
CA ASP A 277 -23.05 -14.33 -6.92
C ASP A 277 -21.57 -14.67 -6.56
N ALA A 278 -20.68 -13.67 -6.52
CA ALA A 278 -19.29 -13.85 -6.12
C ALA A 278 -19.17 -14.38 -4.68
N PRO A 279 -18.27 -15.36 -4.40
CA PRO A 279 -18.13 -15.96 -3.06
C PRO A 279 -17.84 -14.93 -1.96
N ASP A 280 -17.03 -13.93 -2.27
CA ASP A 280 -16.67 -12.89 -1.32
C ASP A 280 -17.85 -11.99 -0.95
N LEU A 281 -18.78 -11.70 -1.88
CA LEU A 281 -19.98 -10.92 -1.55
C LEU A 281 -20.86 -11.66 -0.54
N ILE A 282 -21.05 -12.97 -0.73
CA ILE A 282 -21.84 -13.80 0.18
C ILE A 282 -21.19 -13.84 1.57
N ALA A 283 -19.89 -14.03 1.65
CA ALA A 283 -19.16 -14.06 2.91
C ALA A 283 -19.15 -12.68 3.61
N ALA A 284 -18.93 -11.60 2.84
CA ALA A 284 -18.94 -10.23 3.36
C ALA A 284 -20.29 -9.86 3.98
N ARG A 285 -21.41 -10.24 3.35
CA ARG A 285 -22.75 -10.03 3.89
C ARG A 285 -22.91 -10.69 5.27
N LYS A 286 -22.53 -11.96 5.40
CA LYS A 286 -22.61 -12.68 6.68
C LYS A 286 -21.79 -11.99 7.79
N VAL A 287 -20.59 -11.52 7.48
CA VAL A 287 -19.76 -10.79 8.43
C VAL A 287 -20.41 -9.46 8.79
N ALA A 288 -20.85 -8.69 7.79
CA ALA A 288 -21.50 -7.40 8.00
C ALA A 288 -22.72 -7.48 8.91
N ASP A 289 -23.57 -8.50 8.71
CA ASP A 289 -24.74 -8.77 9.55
C ASP A 289 -24.33 -9.13 10.99
N ALA A 290 -23.28 -9.95 11.14
CA ALA A 290 -22.80 -10.38 12.45
C ALA A 290 -22.19 -9.24 13.28
N ILE A 291 -21.39 -8.36 12.66
CA ILE A 291 -20.71 -7.24 13.35
C ILE A 291 -21.54 -5.94 13.35
N GLY A 292 -22.63 -5.89 12.58
CA GLY A 292 -23.56 -4.76 12.55
C GLY A 292 -23.03 -3.53 11.84
N THR A 293 -22.44 -3.68 10.64
CA THR A 293 -22.05 -2.57 9.77
C THR A 293 -23.17 -2.20 8.80
N VAL A 294 -23.15 -0.96 8.29
CA VAL A 294 -23.93 -0.56 7.12
C VAL A 294 -23.20 -1.06 5.88
N HIS A 295 -23.64 -2.21 5.36
CA HIS A 295 -22.91 -2.90 4.29
C HIS A 295 -23.37 -2.46 2.90
N HIS A 296 -22.39 -2.14 2.05
CA HIS A 296 -22.56 -1.78 0.64
C HIS A 296 -21.97 -2.87 -0.24
N GLU A 297 -22.83 -3.57 -0.92
CA GLU A 297 -22.49 -4.61 -1.88
C GLU A 297 -22.53 -4.03 -3.27
N ILE A 298 -21.37 -3.96 -3.93
CA ILE A 298 -21.22 -3.38 -5.26
C ILE A 298 -21.04 -4.50 -6.28
N HIS A 299 -21.88 -4.49 -7.28
CA HIS A 299 -21.76 -5.40 -8.41
C HIS A 299 -21.12 -4.68 -9.59
N TYR A 300 -20.23 -5.35 -10.29
CA TYR A 300 -19.71 -4.89 -11.57
C TYR A 300 -19.88 -5.98 -12.63
N THR A 301 -19.93 -5.60 -13.89
CA THR A 301 -19.96 -6.50 -15.02
C THR A 301 -18.57 -6.72 -15.58
N ILE A 302 -18.35 -7.84 -16.24
CA ILE A 302 -17.08 -8.11 -16.93
C ILE A 302 -16.76 -6.99 -17.93
N GLN A 303 -17.78 -6.45 -18.64
CA GLN A 303 -17.55 -5.36 -19.58
C GLN A 303 -17.06 -4.08 -18.89
N GLU A 304 -17.65 -3.70 -17.74
CA GLU A 304 -17.15 -2.55 -16.97
C GLU A 304 -15.70 -2.75 -16.53
N GLY A 305 -15.33 -3.97 -16.15
CA GLY A 305 -13.94 -4.32 -15.82
C GLY A 305 -13.02 -4.15 -17.03
N LEU A 306 -13.40 -4.64 -18.20
CA LEU A 306 -12.63 -4.53 -19.44
C LEU A 306 -12.46 -3.07 -19.88
N ASP A 307 -13.54 -2.29 -19.82
CA ASP A 307 -13.54 -0.87 -20.18
C ASP A 307 -12.61 -0.05 -19.24
N ALA A 308 -12.47 -0.48 -18.00
CA ALA A 308 -11.61 0.19 -17.01
C ALA A 308 -10.11 -0.16 -17.14
N LEU A 309 -9.72 -1.24 -17.84
CA LEU A 309 -8.33 -1.75 -17.82
C LEU A 309 -7.28 -0.69 -18.18
N ARG A 310 -7.57 0.13 -19.19
CA ARG A 310 -6.64 1.17 -19.64
C ARG A 310 -6.39 2.22 -18.55
N ASP A 311 -7.46 2.69 -17.92
CA ASP A 311 -7.38 3.65 -16.82
C ASP A 311 -6.75 3.03 -15.58
N VAL A 312 -7.06 1.76 -15.28
CA VAL A 312 -6.43 1.03 -14.18
C VAL A 312 -4.93 0.97 -14.37
N ILE A 313 -4.42 0.52 -15.52
CA ILE A 313 -2.98 0.44 -15.80
C ILE A 313 -2.31 1.81 -15.70
N TYR A 314 -2.96 2.88 -16.19
CA TYR A 314 -2.48 4.25 -16.03
C TYR A 314 -2.33 4.64 -14.56
N HIS A 315 -3.31 4.30 -13.71
CA HIS A 315 -3.28 4.68 -12.30
C HIS A 315 -2.34 3.82 -11.46
N ILE A 316 -2.35 2.49 -11.67
CA ILE A 316 -1.49 1.58 -10.88
C ILE A 316 -0.03 1.56 -11.34
N GLU A 317 0.25 1.98 -12.59
CA GLU A 317 1.62 2.11 -13.13
C GLU A 317 2.40 0.79 -13.13
N THR A 318 1.73 -0.30 -13.45
CA THR A 318 2.32 -1.64 -13.59
C THR A 318 1.53 -2.47 -14.60
N TYR A 319 2.16 -3.49 -15.15
CA TYR A 319 1.55 -4.50 -16.01
C TYR A 319 1.65 -5.91 -15.41
N ASP A 320 2.02 -6.02 -14.11
CA ASP A 320 1.97 -7.30 -13.40
C ASP A 320 0.56 -7.89 -13.42
N VAL A 321 0.45 -9.15 -13.89
CA VAL A 321 -0.84 -9.78 -14.18
C VAL A 321 -1.75 -9.83 -12.96
N THR A 322 -1.24 -10.29 -11.82
CA THR A 322 -2.02 -10.39 -10.58
C THR A 322 -2.46 -9.03 -10.07
N THR A 323 -1.56 -8.06 -10.15
CA THR A 323 -1.85 -6.68 -9.73
C THR A 323 -2.95 -6.06 -10.59
N VAL A 324 -2.90 -6.21 -11.91
CA VAL A 324 -3.94 -5.68 -12.81
C VAL A 324 -5.30 -6.35 -12.57
N ARG A 325 -5.33 -7.70 -12.45
CA ARG A 325 -6.55 -8.46 -12.18
C ARG A 325 -7.27 -8.02 -10.90
N ALA A 326 -6.50 -7.80 -9.83
CA ALA A 326 -7.03 -7.40 -8.52
C ALA A 326 -7.30 -5.89 -8.42
N SER A 327 -6.53 -5.06 -9.12
CA SER A 327 -6.71 -3.60 -9.10
C SER A 327 -8.01 -3.15 -9.78
N THR A 328 -8.45 -3.86 -10.80
CA THR A 328 -9.63 -3.45 -11.57
C THR A 328 -10.91 -3.39 -10.72
N PRO A 329 -11.31 -4.44 -9.97
CA PRO A 329 -12.46 -4.33 -9.09
C PRO A 329 -12.23 -3.31 -7.96
N MET A 330 -11.02 -3.19 -7.41
CA MET A 330 -10.73 -2.21 -6.36
C MET A 330 -10.84 -0.76 -6.88
N TYR A 331 -10.41 -0.49 -8.10
CA TYR A 331 -10.57 0.81 -8.77
C TYR A 331 -12.06 1.17 -8.93
N LEU A 332 -12.89 0.22 -9.38
CA LEU A 332 -14.34 0.42 -9.52
C LEU A 332 -15.01 0.62 -8.15
N LEU A 333 -14.59 -0.11 -7.13
CA LEU A 333 -15.06 0.04 -5.76
C LEU A 333 -14.73 1.44 -5.20
N ALA A 334 -13.50 1.90 -5.39
CA ALA A 334 -13.06 3.20 -4.91
C ALA A 334 -13.89 4.36 -5.48
N ARG A 335 -14.32 4.26 -6.72
CA ARG A 335 -15.24 5.22 -7.37
C ARG A 335 -16.53 5.37 -6.58
N VAL A 336 -17.13 4.25 -6.18
CA VAL A 336 -18.38 4.23 -5.41
C VAL A 336 -18.16 4.78 -4.01
N ILE A 337 -17.10 4.35 -3.31
CA ILE A 337 -16.75 4.85 -1.98
C ILE A 337 -16.61 6.38 -1.99
N ARG A 338 -15.89 6.92 -2.98
CA ARG A 338 -15.71 8.36 -3.13
C ARG A 338 -17.02 9.09 -3.40
N SER A 339 -17.91 8.52 -4.21
CA SER A 339 -19.23 9.12 -4.52
C SER A 339 -20.13 9.27 -3.29
N MET A 340 -19.89 8.46 -2.25
CA MET A 340 -20.57 8.55 -0.96
C MET A 340 -19.93 9.55 0.02
N GLY A 341 -18.90 10.28 -0.41
CA GLY A 341 -18.20 11.27 0.41
C GLY A 341 -17.17 10.68 1.38
N ILE A 342 -16.88 9.39 1.31
CA ILE A 342 -15.87 8.73 2.14
C ILE A 342 -14.50 8.95 1.53
N LYS A 343 -13.53 9.34 2.37
CA LYS A 343 -12.16 9.66 1.96
C LYS A 343 -11.12 8.68 2.48
N MET A 344 -11.47 7.82 3.43
CA MET A 344 -10.57 6.85 4.03
C MET A 344 -11.26 5.52 4.28
N VAL A 345 -10.55 4.43 4.04
CA VAL A 345 -10.97 3.07 4.37
C VAL A 345 -9.83 2.28 5.00
N LEU A 346 -10.18 1.36 5.92
CA LEU A 346 -9.23 0.37 6.41
C LEU A 346 -9.33 -0.90 5.58
N SER A 347 -8.18 -1.55 5.38
CA SER A 347 -8.03 -2.80 4.62
C SER A 347 -7.30 -3.87 5.44
N GLY A 348 -7.53 -5.13 5.13
CA GLY A 348 -6.81 -6.28 5.69
C GLY A 348 -5.49 -6.61 4.98
N GLU A 349 -4.99 -5.75 4.10
CA GLU A 349 -3.74 -5.99 3.37
C GLU A 349 -2.53 -6.16 4.30
N GLY A 350 -1.59 -7.01 3.91
CA GLY A 350 -0.37 -7.31 4.67
C GLY A 350 -0.46 -8.56 5.56
N ALA A 351 -1.66 -9.02 5.88
CA ALA A 351 -1.83 -10.21 6.71
C ALA A 351 -1.27 -11.49 6.07
N ASP A 352 -1.42 -11.64 4.76
CA ASP A 352 -0.92 -12.81 4.03
C ASP A 352 0.61 -12.89 4.05
N GLU A 353 1.29 -11.76 3.97
CA GLU A 353 2.75 -11.67 4.01
C GLU A 353 3.31 -11.93 5.40
N VAL A 354 2.65 -11.41 6.42
CA VAL A 354 3.08 -11.54 7.84
C VAL A 354 2.87 -12.97 8.36
N PHE A 355 1.77 -13.61 7.96
CA PHE A 355 1.35 -14.91 8.50
C PHE A 355 1.43 -16.07 7.50
N GLY A 356 2.00 -15.87 6.32
CA GLY A 356 2.08 -16.92 5.30
C GLY A 356 0.70 -17.38 4.83
N GLY A 357 -0.21 -16.44 4.53
CA GLY A 357 -1.60 -16.75 4.19
C GLY A 357 -1.81 -17.25 2.75
N TYR A 358 -0.86 -17.12 1.86
CA TYR A 358 -0.95 -17.65 0.50
C TYR A 358 -0.83 -19.17 0.51
N LEU A 359 -1.62 -19.88 -0.31
CA LEU A 359 -1.70 -21.35 -0.29
C LEU A 359 -0.36 -22.04 -0.53
N TYR A 360 0.57 -21.44 -1.27
CA TYR A 360 1.89 -22.05 -1.48
C TYR A 360 2.73 -22.15 -0.19
N PHE A 361 2.43 -21.37 0.86
CA PHE A 361 3.11 -21.51 2.16
C PHE A 361 2.89 -22.86 2.84
N HIS A 362 1.84 -23.62 2.45
CA HIS A 362 1.65 -25.00 2.87
C HIS A 362 2.83 -25.91 2.44
N LYS A 363 3.58 -25.52 1.41
CA LYS A 363 4.74 -26.24 0.88
C LYS A 363 6.07 -25.83 1.53
N ALA A 364 6.05 -24.90 2.51
CA ALA A 364 7.26 -24.44 3.18
C ALA A 364 8.00 -25.64 3.86
N PRO A 365 9.27 -25.90 3.54
CA PRO A 365 9.95 -27.10 3.99
C PRO A 365 10.31 -27.07 5.49
N ASN A 366 10.46 -25.88 6.06
CA ASN A 366 10.81 -25.67 7.47
C ASN A 366 10.50 -24.21 7.90
N ALA A 367 10.63 -23.96 9.20
CA ALA A 367 10.33 -22.64 9.81
C ALA A 367 11.26 -21.52 9.33
N GLN A 368 12.52 -21.83 9.03
CA GLN A 368 13.47 -20.85 8.52
C GLN A 368 13.06 -20.41 7.11
N ALA A 369 12.81 -21.35 6.19
CA ALA A 369 12.37 -21.04 4.84
C ALA A 369 11.03 -20.25 4.84
N PHE A 370 10.10 -20.62 5.72
CA PHE A 370 8.85 -19.89 5.93
C PHE A 370 9.11 -18.44 6.35
N HIS A 371 9.94 -18.23 7.37
CA HIS A 371 10.27 -16.88 7.88
C HIS A 371 10.98 -16.03 6.82
N GLU A 372 11.98 -16.57 6.15
CA GLU A 372 12.71 -15.88 5.08
C GLU A 372 11.78 -15.50 3.92
N GLU A 373 10.79 -16.33 3.60
CA GLU A 373 9.80 -16.01 2.57
C GLU A 373 8.87 -14.86 3.01
N THR A 374 8.41 -14.83 4.27
CA THR A 374 7.64 -13.68 4.77
C THR A 374 8.43 -12.39 4.66
N LEU A 375 9.75 -12.42 4.95
CA LEU A 375 10.63 -11.26 4.77
C LEU A 375 10.76 -10.83 3.30
N ARG A 376 10.94 -11.79 2.39
CA ARG A 376 11.00 -11.49 0.93
C ARG A 376 9.71 -10.85 0.45
N LYS A 377 8.55 -11.37 0.88
CA LYS A 377 7.24 -10.80 0.55
C LYS A 377 7.10 -9.37 1.08
N LEU A 378 7.37 -9.15 2.37
CA LEU A 378 7.28 -7.82 2.99
C LEU A 378 8.22 -6.81 2.32
N SER A 379 9.45 -7.22 2.00
CA SER A 379 10.45 -6.33 1.39
C SER A 379 10.09 -5.85 -0.03
N LYS A 380 9.25 -6.61 -0.73
CA LYS A 380 8.80 -6.30 -2.11
C LYS A 380 7.34 -5.86 -2.20
N LEU A 381 6.63 -5.83 -1.08
CA LEU A 381 5.19 -5.57 -1.05
C LEU A 381 4.81 -4.21 -1.66
N TYR A 382 5.71 -3.24 -1.61
CA TYR A 382 5.55 -1.91 -2.22
C TYR A 382 5.44 -1.93 -3.76
N LEU A 383 5.81 -3.04 -4.42
CA LEU A 383 5.69 -3.24 -5.87
C LEU A 383 4.40 -4.00 -6.26
N TYR A 384 3.71 -4.59 -5.30
CA TYR A 384 2.54 -5.47 -5.51
C TYR A 384 1.31 -4.98 -4.72
N ASP A 385 1.00 -5.60 -3.58
CA ASP A 385 -0.27 -5.35 -2.89
C ASP A 385 -0.36 -3.97 -2.24
N CYS A 386 0.74 -3.42 -1.71
CA CYS A 386 0.75 -2.02 -1.26
C CYS A 386 0.52 -1.05 -2.43
N LEU A 387 1.20 -1.27 -3.56
CA LEU A 387 1.02 -0.46 -4.77
C LEU A 387 -0.43 -0.55 -5.26
N ARG A 388 -0.96 -1.77 -5.38
CA ARG A 388 -2.33 -2.05 -5.79
C ARG A 388 -3.34 -1.32 -4.91
N ALA A 389 -3.32 -1.59 -3.61
CA ALA A 389 -4.26 -1.00 -2.66
C ALA A 389 -4.18 0.53 -2.65
N ASN A 390 -2.96 1.08 -2.58
CA ASN A 390 -2.77 2.52 -2.57
C ASN A 390 -3.25 3.19 -3.86
N LYS A 391 -2.72 2.78 -5.02
CA LYS A 391 -2.96 3.48 -6.28
C LYS A 391 -4.38 3.29 -6.80
N SER A 392 -5.00 2.11 -6.61
CA SER A 392 -6.39 1.88 -7.01
C SER A 392 -7.37 2.76 -6.22
N LEU A 393 -7.17 2.89 -4.91
CA LEU A 393 -8.00 3.75 -4.06
C LEU A 393 -7.74 5.23 -4.36
N CYS A 394 -6.48 5.62 -4.47
CA CYS A 394 -6.09 7.01 -4.72
C CYS A 394 -6.46 7.53 -6.11
N ALA A 395 -6.69 6.64 -7.08
CA ALA A 395 -7.24 7.03 -8.39
C ALA A 395 -8.53 7.86 -8.27
N TRP A 396 -9.27 7.65 -7.18
CA TRP A 396 -10.50 8.38 -6.85
C TRP A 396 -10.40 9.25 -5.60
N GLY A 397 -9.17 9.50 -5.09
CA GLY A 397 -8.98 10.29 -3.89
C GLY A 397 -9.56 9.62 -2.64
N VAL A 398 -9.31 8.34 -2.46
CA VAL A 398 -9.61 7.57 -1.26
C VAL A 398 -8.31 7.06 -0.65
N GLU A 399 -8.14 7.21 0.66
CA GLU A 399 -7.01 6.69 1.42
C GLU A 399 -7.28 5.27 1.90
N GLY A 400 -6.30 4.37 1.69
CA GLY A 400 -6.30 3.04 2.29
C GLY A 400 -5.31 2.97 3.46
N ARG A 401 -5.77 2.50 4.61
CA ARG A 401 -4.94 2.19 5.79
C ARG A 401 -4.85 0.70 6.02
N VAL A 402 -3.69 0.25 6.47
CA VAL A 402 -3.31 -1.17 6.49
C VAL A 402 -2.76 -1.58 7.86
N PRO A 403 -3.63 -1.85 8.86
CA PRO A 403 -3.20 -2.13 10.24
C PRO A 403 -2.25 -3.30 10.38
N PHE A 404 -2.31 -4.32 9.52
CA PHE A 404 -1.37 -5.44 9.53
C PHE A 404 0.06 -5.06 9.16
N LEU A 405 0.28 -3.86 8.59
CA LEU A 405 1.59 -3.31 8.28
C LEU A 405 2.00 -2.17 9.23
N ASP A 406 1.27 -1.96 10.32
CA ASP A 406 1.65 -1.04 11.40
C ASP A 406 3.01 -1.44 12.00
N LYS A 407 3.90 -0.45 12.20
CA LYS A 407 5.27 -0.69 12.66
C LYS A 407 5.34 -1.46 13.98
N GLU A 408 4.52 -1.08 14.96
CA GLU A 408 4.49 -1.75 16.27
C GLU A 408 3.83 -3.13 16.21
N PHE A 409 2.79 -3.28 15.39
CA PHE A 409 2.20 -4.59 15.15
C PHE A 409 3.18 -5.55 14.47
N LEU A 410 3.93 -5.09 13.48
CA LEU A 410 4.97 -5.89 12.82
C LEU A 410 6.04 -6.35 13.81
N ASP A 411 6.44 -5.48 14.75
CA ASP A 411 7.42 -5.85 15.79
C ASP A 411 6.91 -6.99 16.68
N VAL A 412 5.62 -7.08 16.97
CA VAL A 412 5.01 -8.20 17.70
C VAL A 412 4.86 -9.43 16.81
N ALA A 413 4.20 -9.29 15.66
CA ALA A 413 3.84 -10.41 14.79
C ALA A 413 5.05 -11.12 14.18
N MET A 414 6.10 -10.37 13.82
CA MET A 414 7.31 -10.93 13.21
C MET A 414 8.28 -11.52 14.24
N ARG A 415 8.15 -11.17 15.53
CA ARG A 415 8.90 -11.81 16.63
C ARG A 415 8.33 -13.15 17.09
N LEU A 416 7.09 -13.48 16.72
CA LEU A 416 6.53 -14.80 17.04
C LEU A 416 7.38 -15.92 16.44
N ASN A 417 7.48 -17.04 17.16
CA ASN A 417 8.13 -18.23 16.63
C ASN A 417 7.53 -18.61 15.26
N PRO A 418 8.31 -18.67 14.18
CA PRO A 418 7.78 -18.96 12.85
C PRO A 418 7.04 -20.32 12.76
N VAL A 419 7.37 -21.30 13.61
CA VAL A 419 6.66 -22.58 13.69
C VAL A 419 5.18 -22.38 13.97
N ALA A 420 4.80 -21.40 14.81
CA ALA A 420 3.42 -21.11 15.14
C ALA A 420 2.60 -20.51 13.99
N LYS A 421 3.27 -20.00 12.96
CA LYS A 421 2.64 -19.46 11.74
C LYS A 421 2.54 -20.48 10.61
N MET A 422 3.33 -21.56 10.66
CA MET A 422 3.32 -22.60 9.62
C MET A 422 1.98 -23.33 9.57
N CYS A 423 1.65 -23.84 8.39
CA CYS A 423 0.44 -24.62 8.13
C CYS A 423 0.77 -26.00 7.49
N PRO A 424 1.51 -26.88 8.18
CA PRO A 424 1.86 -28.18 7.62
C PRO A 424 0.64 -29.14 7.56
N GLY A 425 0.62 -29.98 6.54
CA GLY A 425 -0.41 -31.01 6.37
C GLY A 425 -1.82 -30.42 6.22
N THR A 426 -2.73 -30.80 7.12
CA THR A 426 -4.13 -30.36 7.12
C THR A 426 -4.38 -29.10 7.98
N THR A 427 -3.33 -28.48 8.51
CA THR A 427 -3.44 -27.24 9.28
C THR A 427 -3.84 -26.10 8.35
N ILE A 428 -4.87 -25.34 8.73
CA ILE A 428 -5.30 -24.16 7.97
C ILE A 428 -4.30 -23.01 8.10
N GLU A 429 -4.12 -22.24 7.03
CA GLU A 429 -3.27 -21.04 7.02
C GLU A 429 -3.74 -20.01 8.06
N LYS A 430 -2.80 -19.23 8.60
CA LYS A 430 -3.04 -18.18 9.63
C LYS A 430 -3.72 -18.68 10.90
N LYS A 431 -3.51 -19.94 11.29
CA LYS A 431 -4.15 -20.56 12.47
C LYS A 431 -4.04 -19.68 13.72
N ILE A 432 -2.84 -19.17 14.01
CA ILE A 432 -2.60 -18.32 15.18
C ILE A 432 -3.45 -17.03 15.18
N LEU A 433 -3.67 -16.44 14.00
CA LEU A 433 -4.52 -15.24 13.84
C LEU A 433 -6.00 -15.60 14.04
N ARG A 434 -6.43 -16.77 13.55
CA ARG A 434 -7.78 -17.31 13.76
C ARG A 434 -8.07 -17.56 15.22
N GLU A 435 -7.12 -18.14 15.95
CA GLU A 435 -7.21 -18.38 17.39
C GLU A 435 -7.28 -17.07 18.18
N ALA A 436 -6.47 -16.07 17.81
CA ALA A 436 -6.46 -14.77 18.48
C ALA A 436 -7.79 -14.02 18.37
N PHE A 437 -8.57 -14.25 17.31
CA PHE A 437 -9.83 -13.54 17.05
C PHE A 437 -11.05 -14.47 16.90
N SER A 438 -10.96 -15.70 17.42
CA SER A 438 -12.04 -16.70 17.33
C SER A 438 -13.37 -16.22 17.89
N ASP A 439 -13.34 -15.41 18.94
CA ASP A 439 -14.53 -14.91 19.64
C ASP A 439 -15.10 -13.62 18.99
N SER A 440 -14.36 -13.02 18.04
CA SER A 440 -14.74 -11.77 17.37
C SER A 440 -15.55 -11.97 16.10
N LEU A 441 -15.59 -13.20 15.57
CA LEU A 441 -16.20 -13.52 14.28
C LEU A 441 -17.05 -14.80 14.36
N PRO A 442 -18.07 -14.96 13.48
CA PRO A 442 -18.75 -16.24 13.30
C PRO A 442 -17.75 -17.35 12.96
N LYS A 443 -17.94 -18.55 13.54
CA LYS A 443 -17.03 -19.68 13.35
C LYS A 443 -16.80 -20.02 11.88
N GLU A 444 -17.84 -20.00 11.06
CA GLU A 444 -17.77 -20.27 9.61
C GLU A 444 -16.90 -19.26 8.85
N ILE A 445 -16.74 -18.05 9.37
CA ILE A 445 -15.86 -17.01 8.82
C ILE A 445 -14.45 -17.15 9.39
N ALA A 446 -14.33 -17.30 10.71
CA ALA A 446 -13.04 -17.43 11.38
C ALA A 446 -12.22 -18.62 10.84
N TRP A 447 -12.90 -19.70 10.37
CA TRP A 447 -12.27 -20.92 9.85
C TRP A 447 -12.49 -21.15 8.35
N ARG A 448 -12.96 -20.12 7.61
CA ARG A 448 -13.02 -20.16 6.14
C ARG A 448 -11.62 -20.20 5.55
N GLN A 449 -11.40 -21.05 4.54
CA GLN A 449 -10.15 -21.08 3.80
C GLN A 449 -9.91 -19.79 3.02
N LYS A 450 -8.64 -19.47 2.80
CA LYS A 450 -8.19 -18.30 2.04
C LYS A 450 -8.66 -18.35 0.58
N GLU A 451 -9.34 -17.29 0.17
CA GLU A 451 -9.54 -16.92 -1.23
C GLU A 451 -8.67 -15.69 -1.56
N GLN A 452 -8.01 -15.70 -2.71
CA GLN A 452 -7.32 -14.48 -3.18
C GLN A 452 -8.37 -13.49 -3.70
N PHE A 453 -8.13 -12.20 -3.52
CA PHE A 453 -9.08 -11.17 -3.91
C PHE A 453 -9.45 -11.24 -5.40
N SER A 454 -8.48 -11.51 -6.29
CA SER A 454 -8.73 -11.68 -7.72
C SER A 454 -9.64 -12.88 -8.06
N ASP A 455 -9.67 -13.91 -7.22
CA ASP A 455 -10.52 -15.09 -7.36
C ASP A 455 -11.88 -14.86 -6.65
N GLY A 456 -11.87 -14.29 -5.46
CA GLY A 456 -13.05 -14.05 -4.62
C GLY A 456 -14.07 -13.09 -5.22
N VAL A 457 -13.63 -12.16 -6.07
CA VAL A 457 -14.54 -11.26 -6.82
C VAL A 457 -15.32 -11.95 -7.95
N GLY A 458 -14.99 -13.21 -8.25
CA GLY A 458 -15.68 -14.06 -9.22
C GLY A 458 -14.75 -14.63 -10.29
N TYR A 459 -14.73 -15.95 -10.38
CA TYR A 459 -13.85 -16.70 -11.29
C TYR A 459 -13.98 -16.33 -12.77
N GLY A 460 -15.17 -15.93 -13.22
CA GLY A 460 -15.42 -15.49 -14.59
C GLY A 460 -14.60 -14.28 -15.03
N TRP A 461 -14.13 -13.46 -14.09
CA TRP A 461 -13.28 -12.32 -14.38
C TRP A 461 -11.93 -12.74 -14.95
N ILE A 462 -11.20 -13.61 -14.26
CA ILE A 462 -9.89 -14.11 -14.70
C ILE A 462 -10.01 -14.91 -16.00
N ASP A 463 -11.01 -15.79 -16.11
CA ASP A 463 -11.20 -16.64 -17.29
C ASP A 463 -11.48 -15.81 -18.54
N THR A 464 -12.26 -14.74 -18.40
CA THR A 464 -12.53 -13.83 -19.50
C THR A 464 -11.31 -13.02 -19.91
N LEU A 465 -10.52 -12.51 -18.95
CA LEU A 465 -9.25 -11.82 -19.25
C LEU A 465 -8.31 -12.72 -20.03
N LYS A 466 -8.10 -13.95 -19.58
CA LYS A 466 -7.26 -14.94 -20.29
C LYS A 466 -7.76 -15.18 -21.73
N LYS A 467 -9.06 -15.34 -21.91
CA LYS A 467 -9.65 -15.57 -23.23
C LYS A 467 -9.40 -14.36 -24.14
N ILE A 468 -9.80 -13.17 -23.72
CA ILE A 468 -9.67 -11.95 -24.53
C ILE A 468 -8.23 -11.65 -24.90
N THR A 469 -7.30 -11.76 -23.93
CA THR A 469 -5.89 -11.49 -24.20
C THR A 469 -5.26 -12.54 -25.10
N SER A 470 -5.68 -13.82 -25.00
CA SER A 470 -5.23 -14.88 -25.92
C SER A 470 -5.71 -14.68 -27.34
N GLU A 471 -6.90 -14.10 -27.52
CA GLU A 471 -7.49 -13.79 -28.84
C GLU A 471 -6.90 -12.48 -29.41
N SER A 472 -6.52 -11.52 -28.57
CA SER A 472 -6.03 -10.20 -28.97
C SER A 472 -4.55 -10.19 -29.32
N VAL A 473 -3.75 -11.13 -28.80
CA VAL A 473 -2.31 -11.21 -29.04
C VAL A 473 -2.00 -12.44 -29.88
N THR A 474 -1.41 -12.24 -31.05
CA THR A 474 -1.04 -13.32 -31.96
C THR A 474 0.20 -14.09 -31.45
N ASP A 475 0.40 -15.31 -31.95
CA ASP A 475 1.62 -16.07 -31.62
C ASP A 475 2.88 -15.43 -32.20
N GLU A 476 2.77 -14.74 -33.33
CA GLU A 476 3.86 -13.96 -33.94
C GLU A 476 4.27 -12.78 -33.07
N GLU A 477 3.31 -12.01 -32.55
CA GLU A 477 3.59 -10.92 -31.61
C GLU A 477 4.28 -11.45 -30.36
N MET A 478 3.78 -12.54 -29.81
CA MET A 478 4.38 -13.16 -28.62
C MET A 478 5.81 -13.67 -28.89
N ALA A 479 6.06 -14.29 -30.04
CA ALA A 479 7.39 -14.72 -30.44
C ALA A 479 8.39 -13.55 -30.63
N ASN A 480 7.90 -12.38 -30.99
CA ASN A 480 8.68 -11.15 -31.13
C ASN A 480 8.65 -10.25 -29.87
N ALA A 481 8.11 -10.71 -28.75
CA ALA A 481 7.93 -9.91 -27.54
C ALA A 481 9.22 -9.29 -27.02
N ALA A 482 10.31 -10.07 -26.95
CA ALA A 482 11.61 -9.58 -26.50
C ALA A 482 12.24 -8.52 -27.44
N LYS A 483 11.88 -8.54 -28.72
CA LYS A 483 12.32 -7.52 -29.68
C LYS A 483 11.54 -6.22 -29.52
N ARG A 484 10.21 -6.32 -29.29
CA ARG A 484 9.34 -5.16 -29.06
C ARG A 484 9.57 -4.53 -27.70
N PHE A 485 9.74 -5.36 -26.66
CA PHE A 485 9.94 -4.96 -25.27
C PHE A 485 11.27 -5.51 -24.74
N PRO A 486 12.41 -4.86 -25.05
CA PRO A 486 13.73 -5.39 -24.69
C PRO A 486 13.99 -5.37 -23.16
N ILE A 487 13.25 -4.54 -22.43
CA ILE A 487 13.30 -4.45 -20.96
C ILE A 487 12.07 -5.16 -20.41
N ASN A 488 12.29 -6.16 -19.56
CA ASN A 488 11.23 -6.95 -18.93
C ASN A 488 10.22 -7.47 -19.95
N PRO A 489 10.64 -8.33 -20.91
CA PRO A 489 9.76 -8.84 -21.95
C PRO A 489 8.65 -9.69 -21.35
N PRO A 490 7.40 -9.52 -21.77
CA PRO A 490 6.27 -10.27 -21.28
C PRO A 490 6.43 -11.78 -21.54
N GLN A 491 6.02 -12.61 -20.58
CA GLN A 491 6.19 -14.06 -20.61
C GLN A 491 4.96 -14.81 -21.15
N ASN A 492 3.82 -14.14 -21.22
CA ASN A 492 2.57 -14.68 -21.73
C ASN A 492 1.74 -13.61 -22.43
N LYS A 493 0.65 -14.02 -23.12
CA LYS A 493 -0.18 -13.11 -23.91
C LYS A 493 -0.93 -12.08 -23.06
N GLU A 494 -1.30 -12.43 -21.83
CA GLU A 494 -1.97 -11.50 -20.92
C GLU A 494 -1.02 -10.39 -20.47
N GLU A 495 0.19 -10.75 -20.08
CA GLU A 495 1.23 -9.79 -19.74
C GLU A 495 1.61 -8.91 -20.93
N TYR A 496 1.69 -9.50 -22.14
CA TYR A 496 1.93 -8.77 -23.39
C TYR A 496 0.85 -7.71 -23.64
N TYR A 497 -0.41 -8.08 -23.46
CA TYR A 497 -1.54 -7.18 -23.63
C TYR A 497 -1.45 -5.99 -22.66
N TYR A 498 -1.22 -6.26 -21.37
CA TYR A 498 -1.06 -5.20 -20.37
C TYR A 498 0.20 -4.37 -20.58
N ARG A 499 1.31 -5.00 -20.97
CA ARG A 499 2.55 -4.30 -21.31
C ARG A 499 2.38 -3.36 -22.49
N SER A 500 1.58 -3.73 -23.47
CA SER A 500 1.29 -2.86 -24.62
C SER A 500 0.54 -1.60 -24.21
N ILE A 501 -0.46 -1.73 -23.33
CA ILE A 501 -1.19 -0.58 -22.78
C ILE A 501 -0.28 0.29 -21.90
N PHE A 502 0.56 -0.34 -21.09
CA PHE A 502 1.51 0.36 -20.22
C PHE A 502 2.50 1.20 -21.04
N GLU A 503 3.05 0.66 -22.13
CA GLU A 503 3.99 1.36 -23.02
C GLU A 503 3.39 2.61 -23.65
N GLU A 504 2.09 2.60 -23.95
CA GLU A 504 1.42 3.80 -24.49
C GLU A 504 1.33 4.93 -23.47
N HIS A 505 1.27 4.60 -22.18
CA HIS A 505 1.24 5.57 -21.09
C HIS A 505 2.64 5.97 -20.62
N PHE A 506 3.56 5.00 -20.58
CA PHE A 506 4.88 5.11 -19.97
C PHE A 506 5.96 4.51 -20.87
N PRO A 507 6.37 5.23 -21.95
CA PRO A 507 7.28 4.69 -22.94
C PRO A 507 8.75 4.67 -22.53
N SER A 508 9.12 5.26 -21.37
CA SER A 508 10.52 5.32 -20.96
C SER A 508 11.06 3.98 -20.45
N GLU A 509 12.37 3.77 -20.61
CA GLU A 509 13.05 2.60 -20.04
C GLU A 509 12.93 2.55 -18.50
N SER A 510 12.97 3.72 -17.84
CA SER A 510 12.82 3.83 -16.40
C SER A 510 11.47 3.28 -15.93
N ALA A 511 10.39 3.59 -16.65
CA ALA A 511 9.07 3.03 -16.37
C ALA A 511 9.07 1.50 -16.47
N ALA A 512 9.60 0.95 -17.55
CA ALA A 512 9.66 -0.49 -17.75
C ALA A 512 10.48 -1.21 -16.66
N ARG A 513 11.60 -0.60 -16.23
CA ARG A 513 12.46 -1.14 -15.15
C ARG A 513 11.82 -1.06 -13.77
N SER A 514 10.84 -0.19 -13.57
CA SER A 514 10.11 -0.03 -12.30
C SER A 514 9.10 -1.17 -12.03
N VAL A 515 8.76 -1.96 -13.04
CA VAL A 515 7.82 -3.08 -12.92
C VAL A 515 8.59 -4.38 -12.69
N PRO A 516 8.24 -5.18 -11.68
CA PRO A 516 8.88 -6.48 -11.47
C PRO A 516 8.60 -7.44 -12.63
N SER A 517 9.63 -8.21 -13.02
CA SER A 517 9.60 -9.11 -14.19
C SER A 517 9.69 -10.60 -13.83
N ILE A 518 9.49 -10.94 -12.57
CA ILE A 518 9.68 -12.32 -12.09
C ILE A 518 8.36 -13.08 -12.26
N PRO A 519 8.35 -14.22 -12.99
CA PRO A 519 7.19 -15.09 -13.05
C PRO A 519 6.82 -15.56 -11.65
N SER A 520 5.53 -15.51 -11.33
CA SER A 520 4.98 -15.94 -10.05
C SER A 520 4.05 -17.13 -10.28
N VAL A 521 4.14 -18.13 -9.43
CA VAL A 521 3.16 -19.21 -9.32
C VAL A 521 2.46 -19.06 -7.98
N ALA A 522 1.14 -18.95 -7.99
CA ALA A 522 0.33 -18.74 -6.78
C ALA A 522 0.79 -17.55 -5.91
N CYS A 523 1.27 -16.47 -6.52
CA CYS A 523 1.88 -15.31 -5.85
C CYS A 523 3.20 -15.61 -5.11
N SER A 524 3.89 -16.71 -5.38
CA SER A 524 5.17 -17.08 -4.76
C SER A 524 6.32 -16.19 -5.23
N THR A 525 7.43 -16.22 -4.49
CA THR A 525 8.72 -15.69 -4.97
C THR A 525 9.47 -16.75 -5.77
N ALA A 526 10.52 -16.34 -6.48
CA ALA A 526 11.35 -17.27 -7.25
C ALA A 526 12.00 -18.35 -6.35
N GLU A 527 12.37 -18.01 -5.13
CA GLU A 527 12.95 -18.92 -4.13
C GLU A 527 11.93 -19.97 -3.68
N ALA A 528 10.69 -19.60 -3.48
CA ALA A 528 9.63 -20.52 -3.06
C ALA A 528 9.19 -21.49 -4.17
N LEU A 529 9.51 -21.22 -5.45
CA LEU A 529 9.29 -22.17 -6.54
C LEU A 529 10.07 -23.50 -6.35
N ALA A 530 11.14 -23.46 -5.55
CA ALA A 530 11.90 -24.68 -5.22
C ALA A 530 11.23 -25.57 -4.16
N TRP A 531 10.17 -25.09 -3.50
CA TRP A 531 9.51 -25.83 -2.41
C TRP A 531 8.68 -27.01 -2.89
N ASP A 532 8.19 -26.95 -4.13
CA ASP A 532 7.47 -28.07 -4.75
C ASP A 532 7.90 -28.21 -6.21
N SER A 533 8.26 -29.43 -6.60
CA SER A 533 8.66 -29.75 -7.98
C SER A 533 7.52 -29.51 -9.00
N ALA A 534 6.26 -29.56 -8.56
CA ALA A 534 5.10 -29.26 -9.39
C ALA A 534 5.09 -27.81 -9.88
N PHE A 535 5.64 -26.86 -9.13
CA PHE A 535 5.70 -25.46 -9.50
C PHE A 535 6.51 -25.18 -10.77
N LYS A 536 7.50 -26.05 -11.10
CA LYS A 536 8.34 -25.89 -12.30
C LYS A 536 7.55 -25.93 -13.60
N ASN A 537 6.40 -26.60 -13.60
CA ASN A 537 5.56 -26.77 -14.78
C ASN A 537 4.28 -25.89 -14.73
N MET A 538 4.19 -24.99 -13.75
CA MET A 538 3.07 -24.10 -13.59
C MET A 538 3.47 -22.67 -13.96
N ASN A 539 2.53 -21.93 -14.57
CA ASN A 539 2.68 -20.52 -14.90
C ASN A 539 1.44 -19.70 -14.51
N GLU A 540 0.57 -20.28 -13.67
CA GLU A 540 -0.61 -19.58 -13.16
C GLU A 540 -0.26 -18.80 -11.89
N PRO A 541 -0.35 -17.47 -11.91
CA PRO A 541 0.02 -16.64 -10.77
C PRO A 541 -1.04 -16.59 -9.65
N SER A 542 -2.28 -17.04 -9.90
CA SER A 542 -3.34 -17.06 -8.89
C SER A 542 -3.30 -18.29 -7.97
N GLY A 543 -4.10 -18.27 -6.89
CA GLY A 543 -4.24 -19.38 -5.94
C GLY A 543 -4.68 -20.69 -6.57
N ARG A 544 -5.33 -20.65 -7.73
CA ARG A 544 -5.75 -21.82 -8.52
C ARG A 544 -4.61 -22.74 -8.94
N ALA A 545 -3.34 -22.29 -8.86
CA ALA A 545 -2.19 -23.13 -9.11
C ALA A 545 -2.03 -24.26 -8.08
N ILE A 546 -2.52 -24.07 -6.84
CA ILE A 546 -2.37 -25.02 -5.72
C ILE A 546 -3.65 -25.82 -5.54
N LYS A 547 -3.93 -26.70 -6.48
CA LYS A 547 -5.19 -27.47 -6.51
C LYS A 547 -5.34 -28.44 -5.34
N ASP A 548 -4.27 -29.11 -4.92
CA ASP A 548 -4.27 -30.11 -3.85
C ASP A 548 -4.62 -29.51 -2.47
N VAL A 549 -4.28 -28.26 -2.22
CA VAL A 549 -4.67 -27.54 -1.01
C VAL A 549 -6.08 -26.97 -1.16
N HIS A 550 -6.42 -26.42 -2.32
CA HIS A 550 -7.71 -25.82 -2.60
C HIS A 550 -8.85 -26.85 -2.61
N GLU A 551 -8.62 -28.06 -3.15
CA GLU A 551 -9.61 -29.14 -3.19
C GLU A 551 -9.88 -29.76 -1.81
N SER A 552 -8.91 -29.74 -0.90
CA SER A 552 -9.09 -30.28 0.47
C SER A 552 -9.95 -29.37 1.35
N ALA A 553 -10.30 -28.18 0.90
CA ALA A 553 -11.09 -27.20 1.63
C ALA A 553 -12.59 -27.23 1.29
N TYR A 554 -12.93 -27.92 0.23
CA TYR A 554 -14.33 -28.13 -0.18
C TYR A 554 -14.68 -29.60 0.05
#